data_0e7aad66f91489c9dbfc58d15fb222cc
#
_entry.id   0e7aad66f91489c9dbfc58d15fb222cc
#
_cell.length_a   1.000
_cell.length_b   1.000
_cell.length_c   1.000
_cell.angle_alpha   90.00
_cell.angle_beta   90.00
_cell.angle_gamma   90.00
#
_symmetry.space_group_name_H-M   'P 1'
#
loop_
_entity.id
_entity.type
_entity.pdbx_description
1 polymer ?
#
loop_
_entity_poly.entity_id
_entity_poly.type
_entity_poly.pdbx_seq_one_letter_code
_entity_poly.pdbx_strand_id
1 'polypeptide(L)'
;MGQTKLNYLYRKNQDLFGSFLNESSVKLGHQDYFGAIEAVTKAINLNNKYPIPFIRRAEIRYKIKDYKNANDDLSEAFKFKKNCPENYLFRAYFLAYSINKNLENSKDAIINLEKAINLRNTSKAKIWPIEIYYLYEKKGDFLRESGKYDNAIFEYSKAILSGINNPLAKTRLHYKRGWLNYYEINYAYAINDFSIAIKKGKQIDKYHYFMARGFSFIKINNLEKAIEDFKNALECNQLAIEFYKDFFLNFVPKETCDLVVIYFGVNLEKWS
;
A
#
# COMPACT_ATOMS: atom_id res chain seq x y z
N MET A 1 -17.16 55.26 -0.48
CA MET A 1 -15.82 54.96 0.06
C MET A 1 -15.70 53.56 0.71
N GLY A 2 -16.77 52.93 1.25
CA GLY A 2 -16.69 51.64 1.95
C GLY A 2 -16.40 50.42 1.06
N GLN A 3 -17.07 50.33 -0.12
CA GLN A 3 -17.01 49.15 -0.97
C GLN A 3 -15.65 48.95 -1.65
N THR A 4 -15.00 50.05 -2.06
CA THR A 4 -13.65 50.03 -2.67
C THR A 4 -12.59 49.60 -1.67
N LYS A 5 -12.67 50.04 -0.42
CA LYS A 5 -11.77 49.64 0.68
C LYS A 5 -11.96 48.17 1.05
N LEU A 6 -13.21 47.70 1.07
CA LEU A 6 -13.54 46.30 1.36
C LEU A 6 -13.00 45.37 0.25
N ASN A 7 -13.17 45.73 -1.02
CA ASN A 7 -12.65 44.99 -2.18
C ASN A 7 -11.10 44.98 -2.18
N TYR A 8 -10.45 46.07 -1.80
CA TYR A 8 -8.99 46.13 -1.68
C TYR A 8 -8.48 45.20 -0.59
N LEU A 9 -9.07 45.18 0.61
CA LEU A 9 -8.72 44.32 1.73
C LEU A 9 -8.95 42.85 1.39
N TYR A 10 -10.04 42.53 0.68
CA TYR A 10 -10.35 41.18 0.22
C TYR A 10 -9.28 40.67 -0.76
N ARG A 11 -8.91 41.46 -1.78
CA ARG A 11 -7.83 41.11 -2.73
C ARG A 11 -6.49 40.93 -2.03
N LYS A 12 -6.11 41.87 -1.15
CA LYS A 12 -4.87 41.81 -0.37
C LYS A 12 -4.81 40.52 0.47
N ASN A 13 -5.91 40.13 1.10
CA ASN A 13 -5.96 38.88 1.87
C ASN A 13 -5.85 37.65 0.98
N GLN A 14 -6.40 37.66 -0.22
CA GLN A 14 -6.23 36.57 -1.19
C GLN A 14 -4.77 36.44 -1.67
N ASP A 15 -4.11 37.58 -1.97
CA ASP A 15 -2.71 37.61 -2.37
C ASP A 15 -1.80 37.10 -1.27
N LEU A 16 -2.03 37.52 -0.02
CA LEU A 16 -1.30 37.03 1.16
C LEU A 16 -1.53 35.54 1.42
N PHE A 17 -2.78 35.07 1.25
CA PHE A 17 -3.10 33.66 1.39
C PHE A 17 -2.32 32.79 0.40
N GLY A 18 -2.30 33.19 -0.87
CA GLY A 18 -1.51 32.52 -1.92
C GLY A 18 -0.01 32.56 -1.64
N SER A 19 0.50 33.71 -1.18
CA SER A 19 1.91 33.91 -0.82
C SER A 19 2.35 32.96 0.29
N PHE A 20 1.57 32.80 1.38
CA PHE A 20 1.91 31.87 2.45
C PHE A 20 1.90 30.40 2.02
N LEU A 21 0.99 29.99 1.12
CA LEU A 21 1.02 28.65 0.57
C LEU A 21 2.24 28.40 -0.33
N ASN A 22 2.67 29.41 -1.06
CA ASN A 22 3.90 29.34 -1.88
C ASN A 22 5.15 29.30 -0.98
N GLU A 23 5.22 30.16 0.06
CA GLU A 23 6.28 30.13 1.06
C GLU A 23 6.42 28.73 1.68
N SER A 24 5.31 28.13 2.09
CA SER A 24 5.30 26.75 2.60
C SER A 24 5.89 25.76 1.61
N SER A 25 5.55 25.88 0.32
CA SER A 25 6.08 24.98 -0.72
C SER A 25 7.59 25.12 -0.89
N VAL A 26 8.12 26.34 -0.84
CA VAL A 26 9.56 26.61 -0.90
C VAL A 26 10.28 26.03 0.32
N LYS A 27 9.76 26.27 1.53
CA LYS A 27 10.31 25.71 2.77
C LYS A 27 10.32 24.20 2.78
N LEU A 28 9.26 23.56 2.25
CA LEU A 28 9.23 22.11 2.06
C LEU A 28 10.32 21.61 1.08
N GLY A 29 10.60 22.35 0.02
CA GLY A 29 11.70 22.04 -0.91
C GLY A 29 13.06 22.03 -0.21
N HIS A 30 13.23 22.87 0.81
CA HIS A 30 14.43 22.95 1.66
C HIS A 30 14.34 22.05 2.91
N GLN A 31 13.33 21.19 3.04
CA GLN A 31 13.07 20.34 4.20
C GLN A 31 12.86 21.10 5.53
N ASP A 32 12.57 22.40 5.47
CA ASP A 32 12.14 23.20 6.62
C ASP A 32 10.68 22.93 6.93
N TYR A 33 10.42 21.80 7.58
CA TYR A 33 9.04 21.37 7.91
C TYR A 33 8.37 22.30 8.90
N PHE A 34 9.09 22.82 9.89
CA PHE A 34 8.53 23.72 10.90
C PHE A 34 8.18 25.08 10.32
N GLY A 35 9.06 25.67 9.55
CA GLY A 35 8.75 26.90 8.84
C GLY A 35 7.62 26.76 7.82
N ALA A 36 7.51 25.56 7.17
CA ALA A 36 6.42 25.28 6.28
C ALA A 36 5.07 25.19 7.03
N ILE A 37 5.02 24.59 8.23
CA ILE A 37 3.84 24.54 9.11
C ILE A 37 3.44 25.96 9.54
N GLU A 38 4.40 26.79 9.89
CA GLU A 38 4.14 28.19 10.28
C GLU A 38 3.50 28.98 9.13
N ALA A 39 4.06 28.88 7.92
CA ALA A 39 3.52 29.54 6.74
C ALA A 39 2.08 29.08 6.43
N VAL A 40 1.79 27.75 6.46
CA VAL A 40 0.42 27.25 6.27
C VAL A 40 -0.51 27.73 7.39
N THR A 41 -0.02 27.83 8.62
CA THR A 41 -0.82 28.32 9.75
C THR A 41 -1.23 29.80 9.56
N LYS A 42 -0.34 30.64 9.00
CA LYS A 42 -0.69 32.01 8.59
C LYS A 42 -1.81 32.02 7.53
N ALA A 43 -1.77 31.09 6.55
CA ALA A 43 -2.83 30.97 5.57
C ALA A 43 -4.17 30.52 6.21
N ILE A 44 -4.16 29.57 7.15
CA ILE A 44 -5.35 29.15 7.89
C ILE A 44 -5.99 30.32 8.66
N ASN A 45 -5.17 31.14 9.29
CA ASN A 45 -5.65 32.30 10.05
C ASN A 45 -6.35 33.34 9.16
N LEU A 46 -5.95 33.44 7.88
CA LEU A 46 -6.64 34.31 6.93
C LEU A 46 -7.98 33.73 6.44
N ASN A 47 -8.08 32.40 6.31
CA ASN A 47 -9.30 31.71 5.89
C ASN A 47 -9.37 30.30 6.50
N ASN A 48 -10.01 30.19 7.65
CA ASN A 48 -10.19 28.94 8.39
C ASN A 48 -11.36 28.07 7.89
N LYS A 49 -12.08 28.51 6.84
CA LYS A 49 -13.16 27.72 6.22
C LYS A 49 -12.74 27.06 4.92
N TYR A 50 -11.48 27.21 4.53
CA TYR A 50 -10.97 26.60 3.29
C TYR A 50 -10.14 25.36 3.61
N PRO A 51 -10.51 24.19 3.07
CA PRO A 51 -9.94 22.90 3.52
C PRO A 51 -8.49 22.67 3.12
N ILE A 52 -8.03 23.23 1.99
CA ILE A 52 -6.71 22.92 1.42
C ILE A 52 -5.54 23.20 2.36
N PRO A 53 -5.45 24.34 3.07
CA PRO A 53 -4.35 24.58 4.01
C PRO A 53 -4.28 23.55 5.13
N PHE A 54 -5.41 23.12 5.68
CA PHE A 54 -5.44 22.07 6.69
C PHE A 54 -4.90 20.75 6.13
N ILE A 55 -5.29 20.36 4.90
CA ILE A 55 -4.78 19.16 4.24
C ILE A 55 -3.26 19.26 4.05
N ARG A 56 -2.76 20.42 3.59
CA ARG A 56 -1.31 20.65 3.44
C ARG A 56 -0.57 20.58 4.76
N ARG A 57 -1.11 21.16 5.83
CA ARG A 57 -0.48 21.10 7.16
C ARG A 57 -0.46 19.68 7.69
N ALA A 58 -1.53 18.91 7.49
CA ALA A 58 -1.58 17.49 7.81
C ALA A 58 -0.53 16.67 7.04
N GLU A 59 -0.32 16.95 5.75
CA GLU A 59 0.72 16.28 4.95
C GLU A 59 2.13 16.54 5.49
N ILE A 60 2.40 17.77 5.94
CA ILE A 60 3.70 18.14 6.52
C ILE A 60 3.88 17.45 7.88
N ARG A 61 2.86 17.50 8.74
CA ARG A 61 2.86 16.83 10.05
C ARG A 61 3.03 15.32 9.93
N TYR A 62 2.39 14.71 8.93
CA TYR A 62 2.59 13.28 8.64
C TYR A 62 4.05 12.93 8.31
N LYS A 63 4.75 13.78 7.55
CA LYS A 63 6.17 13.58 7.21
C LYS A 63 7.08 13.61 8.45
N ILE A 64 6.78 14.44 9.43
CA ILE A 64 7.51 14.52 10.70
C ILE A 64 6.94 13.56 11.76
N LYS A 65 6.04 12.65 11.39
CA LYS A 65 5.38 11.65 12.25
C LYS A 65 4.50 12.25 13.37
N ASP A 66 4.09 13.50 13.25
CA ASP A 66 3.13 14.13 14.15
C ASP A 66 1.70 13.73 13.76
N TYR A 67 1.39 12.45 13.93
CA TYR A 67 0.15 11.84 13.43
C TYR A 67 -1.10 12.39 14.12
N LYS A 68 -1.01 12.70 15.41
CA LYS A 68 -2.15 13.23 16.18
C LYS A 68 -2.60 14.59 15.63
N ASN A 69 -1.71 15.55 15.56
CA ASN A 69 -2.05 16.87 15.04
C ASN A 69 -2.36 16.84 13.54
N ALA A 70 -1.78 15.90 12.77
CA ALA A 70 -2.16 15.69 11.37
C ALA A 70 -3.60 15.20 11.23
N ASN A 71 -4.07 14.32 12.13
CA ASN A 71 -5.45 13.83 12.16
C ASN A 71 -6.43 14.94 12.55
N ASP A 72 -6.06 15.81 13.49
CA ASP A 72 -6.87 16.95 13.88
C ASP A 72 -7.04 17.93 12.71
N ASP A 73 -5.97 18.22 11.97
CA ASP A 73 -6.05 19.03 10.75
C ASP A 73 -6.98 18.45 9.69
N LEU A 74 -6.94 17.14 9.46
CA LEU A 74 -7.85 16.49 8.52
C LEU A 74 -9.29 16.55 9.00
N SER A 75 -9.53 16.44 10.31
CA SER A 75 -10.85 16.57 10.90
C SER A 75 -11.42 17.97 10.66
N GLU A 76 -10.61 19.02 10.79
CA GLU A 76 -11.01 20.39 10.42
C GLU A 76 -11.29 20.51 8.92
N ALA A 77 -10.42 19.96 8.05
CA ALA A 77 -10.62 19.98 6.61
C ALA A 77 -11.95 19.31 6.19
N PHE A 78 -12.31 18.19 6.83
CA PHE A 78 -13.54 17.45 6.51
C PHE A 78 -14.83 18.19 6.90
N LYS A 79 -14.80 19.15 7.84
CA LYS A 79 -15.95 20.03 8.12
C LYS A 79 -16.38 20.83 6.88
N PHE A 80 -15.42 21.14 6.01
CA PHE A 80 -15.60 21.95 4.80
C PHE A 80 -15.49 21.13 3.50
N LYS A 81 -15.67 19.81 3.56
CA LYS A 81 -15.48 18.89 2.39
C LYS A 81 -16.31 19.24 1.17
N LYS A 82 -17.48 19.87 1.34
CA LYS A 82 -18.33 20.32 0.23
C LYS A 82 -17.65 21.36 -0.67
N ASN A 83 -16.74 22.15 -0.10
CA ASN A 83 -15.97 23.18 -0.79
C ASN A 83 -14.56 22.71 -1.16
N CYS A 84 -14.27 21.43 -0.98
CA CYS A 84 -12.98 20.84 -1.28
C CYS A 84 -12.96 20.26 -2.69
N PRO A 85 -12.02 20.68 -3.54
CA PRO A 85 -11.84 20.03 -4.85
C PRO A 85 -11.57 18.53 -4.67
N GLU A 86 -12.13 17.70 -5.55
CA GLU A 86 -12.08 16.23 -5.42
C GLU A 86 -10.65 15.67 -5.30
N ASN A 87 -9.69 16.25 -6.02
CA ASN A 87 -8.28 15.85 -5.95
C ASN A 87 -7.68 16.04 -4.55
N TYR A 88 -8.00 17.13 -3.86
CA TYR A 88 -7.57 17.37 -2.47
C TYR A 88 -8.35 16.51 -1.48
N LEU A 89 -9.64 16.32 -1.71
CA LEU A 89 -10.46 15.47 -0.88
C LEU A 89 -9.99 14.00 -0.94
N PHE A 90 -9.64 13.51 -2.13
CA PHE A 90 -9.02 12.20 -2.31
C PHE A 90 -7.71 12.08 -1.52
N ARG A 91 -6.82 13.07 -1.65
CA ARG A 91 -5.55 13.12 -0.89
C ARG A 91 -5.81 13.08 0.62
N ALA A 92 -6.78 13.86 1.09
CA ALA A 92 -7.16 13.92 2.50
C ALA A 92 -7.64 12.56 3.01
N TYR A 93 -8.50 11.85 2.29
CA TYR A 93 -8.95 10.51 2.69
C TYR A 93 -7.82 9.49 2.67
N PHE A 94 -6.96 9.50 1.65
CA PHE A 94 -5.83 8.59 1.58
C PHE A 94 -4.79 8.88 2.68
N LEU A 95 -4.54 10.15 2.98
CA LEU A 95 -3.70 10.55 4.10
C LEU A 95 -4.31 10.14 5.44
N ALA A 96 -5.62 10.33 5.64
CA ALA A 96 -6.34 9.90 6.84
C ALA A 96 -6.24 8.39 7.05
N TYR A 97 -6.33 7.59 5.98
CA TYR A 97 -6.04 6.15 6.04
C TYR A 97 -4.63 5.88 6.58
N SER A 98 -3.62 6.54 6.02
CA SER A 98 -2.22 6.34 6.41
C SER A 98 -1.95 6.77 7.85
N ILE A 99 -2.53 7.89 8.29
CA ILE A 99 -2.42 8.38 9.67
C ILE A 99 -3.09 7.42 10.64
N ASN A 100 -4.34 7.03 10.38
CA ASN A 100 -5.08 6.14 11.27
C ASN A 100 -4.46 4.74 11.34
N LYS A 101 -3.82 4.25 10.27
CA LYS A 101 -3.02 3.02 10.32
C LYS A 101 -1.85 3.15 11.30
N ASN A 102 -1.14 4.29 11.29
CA ASN A 102 -0.02 4.52 12.22
C ASN A 102 -0.48 4.77 13.66
N LEU A 103 -1.71 5.25 13.86
CA LEU A 103 -2.34 5.41 15.18
C LEU A 103 -3.05 4.14 15.67
N GLU A 104 -2.92 3.03 14.93
CA GLU A 104 -3.57 1.74 15.21
C GLU A 104 -5.11 1.81 15.25
N ASN A 105 -5.69 2.87 14.71
CA ASN A 105 -7.13 3.04 14.57
C ASN A 105 -7.64 2.36 13.29
N SER A 106 -7.69 1.04 13.34
CA SER A 106 -8.03 0.18 12.19
C SER A 106 -9.40 0.48 11.60
N LYS A 107 -10.39 0.85 12.44
CA LYS A 107 -11.74 1.16 11.99
C LYS A 107 -11.79 2.40 11.11
N ASP A 108 -11.18 3.49 11.56
CA ASP A 108 -11.18 4.73 10.78
C ASP A 108 -10.24 4.64 9.58
N ALA A 109 -9.16 3.87 9.68
CA ALA A 109 -8.26 3.62 8.55
C ALA A 109 -9.03 3.01 7.37
N ILE A 110 -9.74 1.91 7.56
CA ILE A 110 -10.47 1.25 6.46
C ILE A 110 -11.60 2.13 5.90
N ILE A 111 -12.34 2.84 6.77
CA ILE A 111 -13.40 3.78 6.34
C ILE A 111 -12.83 4.87 5.42
N ASN A 112 -11.70 5.46 5.77
CA ASN A 112 -11.10 6.50 4.96
C ASN A 112 -10.53 5.97 3.64
N LEU A 113 -9.96 4.77 3.64
CA LEU A 113 -9.51 4.12 2.40
C LEU A 113 -10.69 3.84 1.46
N GLU A 114 -11.83 3.37 1.98
CA GLU A 114 -13.04 3.15 1.19
C GLU A 114 -13.61 4.45 0.60
N LYS A 115 -13.59 5.54 1.36
CA LYS A 115 -13.97 6.86 0.84
C LYS A 115 -13.05 7.30 -0.30
N ALA A 116 -11.74 7.06 -0.19
CA ALA A 116 -10.79 7.37 -1.26
C ALA A 116 -11.06 6.52 -2.52
N ILE A 117 -11.32 5.20 -2.36
CA ILE A 117 -11.66 4.29 -3.46
C ILE A 117 -12.96 4.74 -4.15
N ASN A 118 -14.00 5.03 -3.37
CA ASN A 118 -15.30 5.46 -3.90
C ASN A 118 -15.16 6.77 -4.69
N LEU A 119 -14.48 7.75 -4.14
CA LEU A 119 -14.23 9.01 -4.81
C LEU A 119 -13.45 8.81 -6.12
N ARG A 120 -12.44 7.95 -6.12
CA ARG A 120 -11.65 7.63 -7.31
C ARG A 120 -12.48 6.95 -8.40
N ASN A 121 -13.44 6.09 -8.03
CA ASN A 121 -14.30 5.37 -8.96
C ASN A 121 -15.43 6.25 -9.54
N THR A 122 -15.92 7.22 -8.78
CA THR A 122 -17.05 8.07 -9.16
C THR A 122 -16.63 9.37 -9.85
N SER A 123 -15.41 9.84 -9.60
CA SER A 123 -14.92 11.09 -10.15
C SER A 123 -14.61 10.98 -11.65
N LYS A 124 -15.07 11.97 -12.42
CA LYS A 124 -14.71 12.16 -13.83
C LYS A 124 -13.37 12.88 -14.01
N ALA A 125 -12.84 13.49 -12.96
CA ALA A 125 -11.57 14.21 -13.02
C ALA A 125 -10.38 13.23 -13.04
N LYS A 126 -9.31 13.58 -13.75
CA LYS A 126 -7.99 12.92 -13.61
C LYS A 126 -7.38 13.36 -12.28
N ILE A 127 -7.79 12.71 -11.20
CA ILE A 127 -7.63 13.25 -9.86
C ILE A 127 -6.20 13.10 -9.34
N TRP A 128 -5.50 12.05 -9.66
CA TRP A 128 -4.19 11.79 -9.06
C TRP A 128 -3.45 10.68 -9.80
N PRO A 129 -2.13 10.70 -9.84
CA PRO A 129 -1.37 9.62 -10.48
C PRO A 129 -1.34 8.31 -9.68
N ILE A 130 -2.15 8.18 -8.61
CA ILE A 130 -2.30 6.91 -7.92
C ILE A 130 -3.27 6.05 -8.72
N GLU A 131 -2.75 4.95 -9.24
CA GLU A 131 -3.56 3.98 -9.96
C GLU A 131 -4.52 3.26 -9.01
N ILE A 132 -5.72 2.95 -9.49
CA ILE A 132 -6.77 2.33 -8.67
C ILE A 132 -6.35 0.98 -8.08
N TYR A 133 -5.50 0.22 -8.77
CA TYR A 133 -4.99 -1.05 -8.25
C TYR A 133 -4.25 -0.88 -6.93
N TYR A 134 -3.52 0.24 -6.76
CA TYR A 134 -2.76 0.49 -5.54
C TYR A 134 -3.68 0.67 -4.32
N LEU A 135 -4.84 1.29 -4.50
CA LEU A 135 -5.84 1.45 -3.44
C LEU A 135 -6.45 0.10 -3.05
N TYR A 136 -6.79 -0.73 -4.06
CA TYR A 136 -7.28 -2.10 -3.81
C TYR A 136 -6.19 -2.97 -3.17
N GLU A 137 -4.93 -2.84 -3.58
CA GLU A 137 -3.80 -3.52 -2.93
C GLU A 137 -3.70 -3.12 -1.46
N LYS A 138 -3.76 -1.82 -1.14
CA LYS A 138 -3.71 -1.35 0.27
C LYS A 138 -4.88 -1.85 1.09
N LYS A 139 -6.08 -1.93 0.50
CA LYS A 139 -7.25 -2.52 1.17
C LYS A 139 -7.06 -4.01 1.41
N GLY A 140 -6.54 -4.73 0.43
CA GLY A 140 -6.18 -6.14 0.56
C GLY A 140 -5.12 -6.39 1.63
N ASP A 141 -4.05 -5.57 1.66
CA ASP A 141 -3.01 -5.65 2.69
C ASP A 141 -3.59 -5.45 4.10
N PHE A 142 -4.45 -4.45 4.27
CA PHE A 142 -5.12 -4.19 5.54
C PHE A 142 -6.01 -5.34 6.00
N LEU A 143 -6.80 -5.91 5.08
CA LEU A 143 -7.69 -7.04 5.37
C LEU A 143 -6.89 -8.30 5.72
N ARG A 144 -5.78 -8.55 5.03
CA ARG A 144 -4.83 -9.63 5.33
C ARG A 144 -4.24 -9.48 6.74
N GLU A 145 -3.77 -8.30 7.10
CA GLU A 145 -3.23 -7.99 8.43
C GLU A 145 -4.29 -8.17 9.54
N SER A 146 -5.56 -8.02 9.18
CA SER A 146 -6.73 -8.23 10.07
C SER A 146 -7.25 -9.68 10.07
N GLY A 147 -6.57 -10.63 9.41
CA GLY A 147 -6.98 -12.04 9.32
C GLY A 147 -8.21 -12.31 8.41
N LYS A 148 -8.67 -11.31 7.64
CA LYS A 148 -9.83 -11.44 6.75
C LYS A 148 -9.37 -11.86 5.35
N TYR A 149 -8.90 -13.10 5.21
CA TYR A 149 -8.19 -13.56 4.02
C TYR A 149 -9.06 -13.61 2.77
N ASP A 150 -10.29 -14.12 2.83
CA ASP A 150 -11.21 -14.12 1.68
C ASP A 150 -11.48 -12.73 1.14
N ASN A 151 -11.69 -11.76 2.03
CA ASN A 151 -11.91 -10.39 1.64
C ASN A 151 -10.63 -9.77 1.03
N ALA A 152 -9.45 -10.13 1.54
CA ALA A 152 -8.17 -9.69 0.98
C ALA A 152 -7.93 -10.27 -0.42
N ILE A 153 -8.24 -11.56 -0.65
CA ILE A 153 -8.20 -12.23 -1.96
C ILE A 153 -9.09 -11.48 -2.96
N PHE A 154 -10.30 -11.10 -2.54
CA PHE A 154 -11.23 -10.36 -3.38
C PHE A 154 -10.68 -8.97 -3.77
N GLU A 155 -10.10 -8.23 -2.83
CA GLU A 155 -9.53 -6.91 -3.13
C GLU A 155 -8.26 -7.03 -4.01
N TYR A 156 -7.38 -8.01 -3.80
CA TYR A 156 -6.26 -8.27 -4.72
C TYR A 156 -6.74 -8.66 -6.12
N SER A 157 -7.86 -9.40 -6.22
CA SER A 157 -8.45 -9.74 -7.52
C SER A 157 -8.96 -8.49 -8.26
N LYS A 158 -9.62 -7.57 -7.57
CA LYS A 158 -9.99 -6.26 -8.12
C LYS A 158 -8.76 -5.47 -8.57
N ALA A 159 -7.71 -5.47 -7.76
CA ALA A 159 -6.46 -4.82 -8.13
C ALA A 159 -5.90 -5.39 -9.44
N ILE A 160 -5.83 -6.71 -9.56
CA ILE A 160 -5.30 -7.40 -10.76
C ILE A 160 -6.14 -7.07 -12.01
N LEU A 161 -7.48 -7.01 -11.86
CA LEU A 161 -8.42 -6.76 -12.96
C LEU A 161 -8.53 -5.27 -13.35
N SER A 162 -8.00 -4.36 -12.55
CA SER A 162 -8.15 -2.92 -12.76
C SER A 162 -7.28 -2.31 -13.87
N GLY A 163 -6.68 -3.13 -14.74
CA GLY A 163 -5.92 -2.65 -15.90
C GLY A 163 -4.51 -2.16 -15.55
N ILE A 164 -3.78 -2.89 -14.72
CA ILE A 164 -2.43 -2.52 -14.31
C ILE A 164 -1.47 -2.55 -15.51
N ASN A 165 -0.87 -1.40 -15.82
CA ASN A 165 0.18 -1.28 -16.84
C ASN A 165 1.57 -1.65 -16.31
N ASN A 166 1.76 -1.72 -14.98
CA ASN A 166 3.02 -2.07 -14.35
C ASN A 166 3.12 -3.61 -14.15
N PRO A 167 3.97 -4.33 -14.93
CA PRO A 167 4.09 -5.77 -14.82
C PRO A 167 4.56 -6.25 -13.44
N LEU A 168 5.45 -5.48 -12.78
CA LEU A 168 5.98 -5.83 -11.46
C LEU A 168 4.90 -5.72 -10.37
N ALA A 169 4.06 -4.70 -10.44
CA ALA A 169 2.93 -4.56 -9.53
C ALA A 169 1.95 -5.72 -9.71
N LYS A 170 1.67 -6.10 -10.95
CA LYS A 170 0.81 -7.24 -11.27
C LYS A 170 1.37 -8.56 -10.75
N THR A 171 2.67 -8.80 -10.95
CA THR A 171 3.38 -9.97 -10.42
C THR A 171 3.30 -10.04 -8.90
N ARG A 172 3.58 -8.93 -8.21
CA ARG A 172 3.49 -8.85 -6.75
C ARG A 172 2.08 -9.15 -6.24
N LEU A 173 1.05 -8.68 -6.91
CA LEU A 173 -0.34 -8.95 -6.54
C LEU A 173 -0.72 -10.43 -6.72
N HIS A 174 -0.30 -11.07 -7.81
CA HIS A 174 -0.47 -12.51 -7.97
C HIS A 174 0.25 -13.28 -6.86
N TYR A 175 1.48 -12.91 -6.52
CA TYR A 175 2.22 -13.54 -5.43
C TYR A 175 1.53 -13.39 -4.06
N LYS A 176 1.07 -12.19 -3.73
CA LYS A 176 0.31 -11.94 -2.49
C LYS A 176 -0.97 -12.74 -2.43
N ARG A 177 -1.76 -12.76 -3.52
CA ARG A 177 -3.01 -13.51 -3.59
C ARG A 177 -2.76 -15.02 -3.56
N GLY A 178 -1.70 -15.48 -4.22
CA GLY A 178 -1.30 -16.88 -4.21
C GLY A 178 -1.03 -17.40 -2.79
N TRP A 179 -0.33 -16.64 -1.96
CA TRP A 179 -0.12 -17.00 -0.56
C TRP A 179 -1.43 -17.07 0.23
N LEU A 180 -2.36 -16.14 0.05
CA LEU A 180 -3.65 -16.21 0.73
C LEU A 180 -4.46 -17.43 0.27
N ASN A 181 -4.47 -17.72 -1.03
CA ASN A 181 -5.09 -18.93 -1.55
C ASN A 181 -4.44 -20.20 -0.97
N TYR A 182 -3.12 -20.19 -0.74
CA TYR A 182 -2.43 -21.31 -0.08
C TYR A 182 -2.91 -21.51 1.37
N TYR A 183 -3.00 -20.44 2.16
CA TYR A 183 -3.49 -20.51 3.55
C TYR A 183 -4.97 -20.89 3.64
N GLU A 184 -5.78 -20.48 2.68
CA GLU A 184 -7.19 -20.86 2.57
C GLU A 184 -7.41 -22.22 1.88
N ILE A 185 -6.36 -23.04 1.76
CA ILE A 185 -6.40 -24.41 1.20
C ILE A 185 -6.80 -24.45 -0.31
N ASN A 186 -6.86 -23.31 -0.95
CA ASN A 186 -7.17 -23.18 -2.39
C ASN A 186 -5.91 -23.39 -3.26
N TYR A 187 -5.25 -24.54 -3.11
CA TYR A 187 -3.91 -24.80 -3.69
C TYR A 187 -3.85 -24.67 -5.21
N ALA A 188 -4.90 -25.04 -5.93
CA ALA A 188 -4.95 -24.90 -7.39
C ALA A 188 -4.87 -23.42 -7.83
N TYR A 189 -5.59 -22.53 -7.12
CA TYR A 189 -5.51 -21.10 -7.38
C TYR A 189 -4.15 -20.51 -6.97
N ALA A 190 -3.57 -20.98 -5.87
CA ALA A 190 -2.23 -20.61 -5.44
C ALA A 190 -1.18 -20.96 -6.51
N ILE A 191 -1.19 -22.20 -7.02
CA ILE A 191 -0.30 -22.67 -8.08
C ILE A 191 -0.43 -21.82 -9.34
N ASN A 192 -1.65 -21.48 -9.75
CA ASN A 192 -1.87 -20.61 -10.90
C ASN A 192 -1.27 -19.21 -10.69
N ASP A 193 -1.51 -18.61 -9.54
CA ASP A 193 -1.00 -17.28 -9.20
C ASP A 193 0.54 -17.26 -9.16
N PHE A 194 1.17 -18.26 -8.54
CA PHE A 194 2.63 -18.37 -8.51
C PHE A 194 3.22 -18.65 -9.89
N SER A 195 2.53 -19.42 -10.74
CA SER A 195 2.95 -19.66 -12.12
C SER A 195 2.97 -18.38 -12.95
N ILE A 196 1.98 -17.50 -12.76
CA ILE A 196 1.96 -16.18 -13.40
C ILE A 196 3.12 -15.32 -12.87
N ALA A 197 3.39 -15.37 -11.56
CA ALA A 197 4.50 -14.64 -10.95
C ALA A 197 5.87 -15.12 -11.48
N ILE A 198 6.08 -16.43 -11.65
CA ILE A 198 7.29 -17.01 -12.24
C ILE A 198 7.48 -16.52 -13.69
N LYS A 199 6.40 -16.53 -14.49
CA LYS A 199 6.48 -16.14 -15.90
C LYS A 199 6.81 -14.66 -16.08
N LYS A 200 6.34 -13.76 -15.20
CA LYS A 200 6.39 -12.30 -15.37
C LYS A 200 7.32 -11.61 -14.38
N GLY A 201 7.80 -12.29 -13.36
CA GLY A 201 8.65 -11.75 -12.32
C GLY A 201 10.10 -11.53 -12.76
N LYS A 202 10.81 -10.69 -12.01
CA LYS A 202 12.24 -10.51 -12.18
C LYS A 202 12.99 -11.78 -11.80
N GLN A 203 14.10 -12.05 -12.47
CA GLN A 203 14.91 -13.25 -12.22
C GLN A 203 15.34 -13.37 -10.75
N ILE A 204 15.73 -12.27 -10.13
CA ILE A 204 16.19 -12.24 -8.74
C ILE A 204 15.09 -12.65 -7.72
N ASP A 205 13.81 -12.44 -8.08
CA ASP A 205 12.70 -12.74 -7.18
C ASP A 205 12.10 -14.14 -7.45
N LYS A 206 12.49 -14.81 -8.55
CA LYS A 206 11.84 -16.04 -9.00
C LYS A 206 11.97 -17.18 -8.02
N TYR A 207 13.04 -17.24 -7.23
CA TYR A 207 13.18 -18.30 -6.23
C TYR A 207 12.04 -18.28 -5.21
N HIS A 208 11.55 -17.12 -4.82
CA HIS A 208 10.39 -17.02 -3.94
C HIS A 208 9.12 -17.62 -4.57
N TYR A 209 8.93 -17.40 -5.87
CA TYR A 209 7.74 -17.87 -6.58
C TYR A 209 7.80 -19.40 -6.82
N PHE A 210 8.96 -19.92 -7.15
CA PHE A 210 9.20 -21.37 -7.26
C PHE A 210 8.99 -22.05 -5.90
N MET A 211 9.59 -21.53 -4.82
CA MET A 211 9.41 -22.08 -3.48
C MET A 211 7.93 -22.14 -3.09
N ALA A 212 7.20 -21.03 -3.28
CA ALA A 212 5.78 -20.96 -2.94
C ALA A 212 4.93 -21.95 -3.77
N ARG A 213 5.24 -22.12 -5.06
CA ARG A 213 4.54 -23.08 -5.92
C ARG A 213 4.90 -24.52 -5.56
N GLY A 214 6.15 -24.81 -5.26
CA GLY A 214 6.61 -26.09 -4.77
C GLY A 214 5.88 -26.53 -3.49
N PHE A 215 5.75 -25.64 -2.49
CA PHE A 215 4.94 -25.94 -1.31
C PHE A 215 3.47 -26.22 -1.64
N SER A 216 2.91 -25.50 -2.62
CA SER A 216 1.54 -25.77 -3.05
C SER A 216 1.40 -27.13 -3.75
N PHE A 217 2.41 -27.58 -4.51
CA PHE A 217 2.45 -28.90 -5.11
C PHE A 217 2.55 -30.00 -4.05
N ILE A 218 3.33 -29.81 -2.98
CA ILE A 218 3.35 -30.76 -1.84
C ILE A 218 1.94 -30.95 -1.27
N LYS A 219 1.20 -29.84 -1.06
CA LYS A 219 -0.15 -29.90 -0.47
C LYS A 219 -1.17 -30.66 -1.31
N ILE A 220 -0.94 -30.79 -2.61
CA ILE A 220 -1.75 -31.62 -3.52
C ILE A 220 -1.08 -32.95 -3.88
N ASN A 221 -0.04 -33.36 -3.10
CA ASN A 221 0.71 -34.60 -3.26
C ASN A 221 1.39 -34.77 -4.64
N ASN A 222 1.79 -33.66 -5.27
CA ASN A 222 2.54 -33.69 -6.54
C ASN A 222 4.03 -33.43 -6.26
N LEU A 223 4.71 -34.46 -5.73
CA LEU A 223 6.10 -34.37 -5.29
C LEU A 223 7.08 -34.12 -6.43
N GLU A 224 6.82 -34.66 -7.59
CA GLU A 224 7.68 -34.47 -8.77
C GLU A 224 7.81 -33.01 -9.15
N LYS A 225 6.67 -32.31 -9.30
CA LYS A 225 6.65 -30.88 -9.60
C LYS A 225 7.17 -30.03 -8.46
N ALA A 226 6.97 -30.44 -7.21
CA ALA A 226 7.53 -29.76 -6.08
C ALA A 226 9.06 -29.76 -6.10
N ILE A 227 9.67 -30.92 -6.35
CA ILE A 227 11.13 -31.11 -6.45
C ILE A 227 11.69 -30.29 -7.62
N GLU A 228 11.01 -30.29 -8.78
CA GLU A 228 11.39 -29.46 -9.93
C GLU A 228 11.41 -27.96 -9.57
N ASP A 229 10.39 -27.48 -8.88
CA ASP A 229 10.31 -26.09 -8.45
C ASP A 229 11.41 -25.73 -7.44
N PHE A 230 11.72 -26.62 -6.50
CA PHE A 230 12.83 -26.38 -5.56
C PHE A 230 14.18 -26.35 -6.27
N LYS A 231 14.41 -27.19 -7.29
CA LYS A 231 15.59 -27.12 -8.16
C LYS A 231 15.70 -25.75 -8.83
N ASN A 232 14.63 -25.33 -9.49
CA ASN A 232 14.57 -24.03 -10.16
C ASN A 232 14.80 -22.87 -9.18
N ALA A 233 14.32 -22.99 -7.94
CA ALA A 233 14.56 -21.98 -6.90
C ALA A 233 16.04 -21.91 -6.52
N LEU A 234 16.71 -23.04 -6.34
CA LEU A 234 18.15 -23.12 -6.04
C LEU A 234 19.02 -22.61 -7.18
N GLU A 235 18.63 -22.87 -8.44
CA GLU A 235 19.31 -22.30 -9.61
C GLU A 235 19.21 -20.76 -9.64
N CYS A 236 18.09 -20.21 -9.19
CA CYS A 236 17.93 -18.76 -9.06
C CYS A 236 18.68 -18.18 -7.85
N ASN A 237 18.71 -18.89 -6.75
CA ASN A 237 19.39 -18.50 -5.51
C ASN A 237 19.78 -19.74 -4.70
N GLN A 238 21.08 -19.99 -4.57
CA GLN A 238 21.61 -21.14 -3.82
C GLN A 238 21.18 -21.19 -2.37
N LEU A 239 20.84 -20.05 -1.77
CA LEU A 239 20.36 -19.95 -0.39
C LEU A 239 18.83 -20.05 -0.28
N ALA A 240 18.11 -20.34 -1.36
CA ALA A 240 16.66 -20.36 -1.38
C ALA A 240 16.06 -21.27 -0.28
N ILE A 241 16.61 -22.47 -0.11
CA ILE A 241 16.13 -23.42 0.90
C ILE A 241 16.39 -22.90 2.32
N GLU A 242 17.52 -22.23 2.56
CA GLU A 242 17.86 -21.67 3.87
C GLU A 242 16.87 -20.55 4.27
N PHE A 243 16.51 -19.70 3.33
CA PHE A 243 15.48 -18.66 3.58
C PHE A 243 14.11 -19.24 3.95
N TYR A 244 13.81 -20.46 3.53
CA TYR A 244 12.54 -21.14 3.80
C TYR A 244 12.68 -22.30 4.80
N LYS A 245 13.80 -22.37 5.54
CA LYS A 245 14.11 -23.41 6.50
C LYS A 245 12.94 -23.72 7.44
N ASP A 246 12.44 -22.71 8.14
CA ASP A 246 11.35 -22.89 9.10
C ASP A 246 10.06 -23.40 8.43
N PHE A 247 9.83 -23.00 7.20
CA PHE A 247 8.69 -23.50 6.44
C PHE A 247 8.86 -24.98 6.08
N PHE A 248 10.07 -25.38 5.67
CA PHE A 248 10.37 -26.79 5.40
C PHE A 248 10.18 -27.63 6.66
N LEU A 249 10.74 -27.22 7.79
CA LEU A 249 10.68 -27.99 9.03
C LEU A 249 9.25 -28.14 9.59
N ASN A 250 8.42 -27.13 9.44
CA ASN A 250 7.10 -27.11 10.05
C ASN A 250 5.97 -27.60 9.13
N PHE A 251 6.13 -27.53 7.80
CA PHE A 251 5.02 -27.72 6.86
C PHE A 251 5.28 -28.75 5.76
N VAL A 252 6.52 -29.25 5.64
CA VAL A 252 6.89 -30.27 4.65
C VAL A 252 7.01 -31.62 5.32
N PRO A 253 6.36 -32.68 4.81
CA PRO A 253 6.53 -34.04 5.34
C PRO A 253 8.00 -34.46 5.36
N LYS A 254 8.40 -35.18 6.41
CA LYS A 254 9.80 -35.60 6.63
C LYS A 254 10.36 -36.35 5.41
N GLU A 255 9.59 -37.23 4.84
CA GLU A 255 9.96 -38.03 3.64
C GLU A 255 10.29 -37.12 2.44
N THR A 256 9.58 -36.00 2.31
CA THR A 256 9.86 -35.01 1.27
C THR A 256 11.09 -34.16 1.60
N CYS A 257 11.28 -33.84 2.89
CA CYS A 257 12.51 -33.19 3.34
C CYS A 257 13.73 -34.08 3.05
N ASP A 258 13.66 -35.38 3.34
CA ASP A 258 14.72 -36.36 3.05
C ASP A 258 15.06 -36.44 1.56
N LEU A 259 14.05 -36.39 0.68
CA LEU A 259 14.27 -36.31 -0.76
C LEU A 259 14.95 -35.02 -1.18
N VAL A 260 14.58 -33.88 -0.62
CA VAL A 260 15.23 -32.58 -0.85
C VAL A 260 16.68 -32.61 -0.39
N VAL A 261 16.98 -33.25 0.74
CA VAL A 261 18.34 -33.45 1.24
C VAL A 261 19.18 -34.30 0.28
N ILE A 262 18.63 -35.45 -0.15
CA ILE A 262 19.31 -36.38 -1.07
C ILE A 262 19.60 -35.72 -2.42
N TYR A 263 18.62 -34.99 -2.96
CA TYR A 263 18.74 -34.36 -4.29
C TYR A 263 19.62 -33.10 -4.29
N PHE A 264 19.71 -32.37 -3.19
CA PHE A 264 20.36 -31.04 -3.16
C PHE A 264 21.59 -30.98 -2.28
N GLY A 265 21.93 -32.09 -1.59
CA GLY A 265 23.10 -32.13 -0.66
C GLY A 265 22.96 -31.14 0.49
N VAL A 266 21.72 -30.72 0.82
CA VAL A 266 21.42 -29.81 1.92
C VAL A 266 21.48 -30.61 3.21
N ASN A 267 22.44 -30.30 4.11
CA ASN A 267 22.56 -30.99 5.38
C ASN A 267 21.52 -30.44 6.38
N LEU A 268 20.36 -31.12 6.48
CA LEU A 268 19.30 -30.77 7.43
C LEU A 268 19.72 -30.99 8.91
N GLU A 269 20.76 -31.83 9.18
CA GLU A 269 21.26 -32.01 10.54
C GLU A 269 21.86 -30.73 11.14
N LYS A 270 22.29 -29.78 10.30
CA LYS A 270 22.69 -28.44 10.74
C LYS A 270 21.50 -27.54 11.09
N TRP A 271 20.29 -28.04 10.94
CA TRP A 271 19.05 -27.28 11.16
C TRP A 271 18.32 -27.70 12.46
N SER A 272 18.76 -28.77 13.11
CA SER A 272 18.26 -29.21 14.43
C SER A 272 18.79 -28.36 15.57
#